data_191024bf6584f418e756f0671eac84e8
#
_entry.id   191024bf6584f418e756f0671eac84e8
#
_cell.length_a   1.000
_cell.length_b   1.000
_cell.length_c   1.000
_cell.angle_alpha   90.00
_cell.angle_beta   90.00
_cell.angle_gamma   90.00
#
_symmetry.space_group_name_H-M   'P 1'
#
loop_
_entity.id
_entity.type
_entity.pdbx_description
1 polymer ?
#
loop_
_entity_poly.entity_id
_entity_poly.type
_entity_poly.pdbx_seq_one_letter_code
_entity_poly.pdbx_strand_id
1 'polypeptide(L)'
;YDVESMSFGDTVFWRASGGVDSAYDNVQVEFVPAGSPVTLFPDNVITSAEVSGQELYGPNEEEYNGEIGPYVANPPGTVTNQIQLDIVLPQGIGRYDDNANLQEYSIDIRAEYRLIDDMGAALSEWAVLRTETFKGATLTPQRRTLLCDVAQGRYEVRLARTSDSAVNGRTMDSIQWQAMRAMLPGSLSYGVSAVAIKIRATNTLS
;
A
#
# COMPACT_ATOMS: atom_id res chain seq x y z
N TYR A 1 18.23 -23.20 18.53
CA TYR A 1 17.39 -24.02 17.62
C TYR A 1 17.97 -23.87 16.23
N ASP A 2 18.23 -25.00 15.55
CA ASP A 2 18.66 -25.03 14.16
C ASP A 2 17.45 -25.21 13.26
N VAL A 3 17.33 -24.37 12.23
CA VAL A 3 16.30 -24.51 11.19
C VAL A 3 16.90 -25.37 10.09
N GLU A 4 16.32 -26.53 9.83
CA GLU A 4 16.81 -27.45 8.81
C GLU A 4 16.22 -27.15 7.43
N SER A 5 14.94 -26.75 7.38
CA SER A 5 14.26 -26.38 6.14
C SER A 5 13.06 -25.47 6.41
N MET A 6 12.61 -24.74 5.36
CA MET A 6 11.39 -23.93 5.36
C MET A 6 10.57 -24.26 4.11
N SER A 7 9.24 -24.30 4.26
CA SER A 7 8.30 -24.70 3.19
C SER A 7 7.17 -23.69 3.03
N PHE A 8 6.64 -23.60 1.82
CA PHE A 8 5.33 -23.01 1.51
C PHE A 8 4.36 -24.18 1.29
N GLY A 9 3.46 -24.40 2.24
CA GLY A 9 2.68 -25.65 2.26
C GLY A 9 3.59 -26.87 2.27
N ASP A 10 3.45 -27.75 1.29
CA ASP A 10 4.24 -28.96 1.16
C ASP A 10 5.56 -28.78 0.36
N THR A 11 5.81 -27.61 -0.17
CA THR A 11 6.98 -27.35 -1.04
C THR A 11 8.09 -26.66 -0.28
N VAL A 12 9.24 -27.35 -0.14
CA VAL A 12 10.43 -26.79 0.52
C VAL A 12 11.09 -25.75 -0.39
N PHE A 13 11.21 -24.51 0.09
CA PHE A 13 11.87 -23.44 -0.64
C PHE A 13 13.27 -23.07 -0.11
N TRP A 14 13.60 -23.49 1.10
CA TRP A 14 14.91 -23.25 1.71
C TRP A 14 15.38 -24.45 2.52
N ARG A 15 16.72 -24.70 2.49
CA ARG A 15 17.38 -25.73 3.31
C ARG A 15 18.67 -25.20 3.89
N ALA A 16 19.02 -25.64 5.09
CA ALA A 16 20.29 -25.27 5.75
C ALA A 16 21.53 -25.64 4.93
N SER A 17 21.47 -26.72 4.16
CA SER A 17 22.58 -27.23 3.34
C SER A 17 22.76 -26.52 2.00
N GLY A 18 21.75 -25.77 1.51
CA GLY A 18 21.78 -25.22 0.14
C GLY A 18 21.17 -23.81 -0.01
N GLY A 19 20.61 -23.25 1.07
CA GLY A 19 19.94 -21.95 0.99
C GLY A 19 18.57 -22.01 0.30
N VAL A 20 18.19 -20.93 -0.38
CA VAL A 20 16.96 -20.85 -1.17
C VAL A 20 17.12 -21.70 -2.42
N ASP A 21 16.10 -22.52 -2.74
CA ASP A 21 16.05 -23.32 -3.95
C ASP A 21 16.04 -22.41 -5.18
N SER A 22 16.81 -22.79 -6.21
CA SER A 22 16.98 -22.01 -7.44
C SER A 22 15.68 -21.77 -8.24
N ALA A 23 14.62 -22.53 -7.95
CA ALA A 23 13.29 -22.28 -8.51
C ALA A 23 12.61 -21.02 -7.94
N TYR A 24 13.17 -20.43 -6.87
CA TYR A 24 12.60 -19.30 -6.16
C TYR A 24 13.53 -18.06 -6.17
N ASP A 25 13.86 -17.54 -7.32
CA ASP A 25 14.77 -16.39 -7.53
C ASP A 25 14.38 -15.12 -6.75
N ASN A 26 13.11 -15.05 -6.31
CA ASN A 26 12.54 -13.87 -5.66
C ASN A 26 12.25 -14.06 -4.16
N VAL A 27 12.87 -15.06 -3.54
CA VAL A 27 12.82 -15.30 -2.10
C VAL A 27 14.17 -14.98 -1.47
N GLN A 28 14.16 -14.15 -0.45
CA GLN A 28 15.33 -13.82 0.37
C GLN A 28 15.07 -14.23 1.81
N VAL A 29 16.08 -14.80 2.46
CA VAL A 29 16.00 -15.27 3.85
C VAL A 29 17.17 -14.72 4.64
N GLU A 30 16.90 -14.15 5.80
CA GLU A 30 17.89 -13.68 6.76
C GLU A 30 17.62 -14.31 8.13
N PHE A 31 18.64 -14.93 8.72
CA PHE A 31 18.60 -15.40 10.10
C PHE A 31 19.18 -14.32 10.99
N VAL A 32 18.40 -13.83 11.94
CA VAL A 32 18.72 -12.71 12.80
C VAL A 32 18.93 -13.22 14.22
N PRO A 33 20.15 -13.18 14.78
CA PRO A 33 20.40 -13.51 16.16
C PRO A 33 19.66 -12.57 17.12
N ALA A 34 19.37 -13.03 18.33
CA ALA A 34 18.75 -12.21 19.37
C ALA A 34 19.53 -10.91 19.59
N GLY A 35 18.85 -9.78 19.60
CA GLY A 35 19.43 -8.45 19.77
C GLY A 35 20.12 -7.86 18.54
N SER A 36 20.22 -8.61 17.43
CA SER A 36 20.75 -8.11 16.17
C SER A 36 19.68 -7.40 15.36
N PRO A 37 20.04 -6.37 14.55
CA PRO A 37 19.08 -5.72 13.67
C PRO A 37 18.71 -6.63 12.49
N VAL A 38 17.43 -6.54 12.05
CA VAL A 38 16.97 -7.12 10.78
C VAL A 38 17.46 -6.22 9.64
N THR A 39 18.21 -6.77 8.69
CA THR A 39 18.76 -6.00 7.56
C THR A 39 17.96 -6.19 6.27
N LEU A 40 17.25 -7.31 6.15
CA LEU A 40 16.37 -7.60 4.99
C LEU A 40 15.21 -6.61 4.87
N PHE A 41 14.76 -6.07 6.02
CA PHE A 41 13.76 -5.01 6.12
C PHE A 41 14.38 -3.84 6.88
N PRO A 42 15.02 -2.87 6.19
CA PRO A 42 15.71 -1.75 6.85
C PRO A 42 14.76 -0.81 7.57
N ASP A 43 13.48 -0.81 7.19
CA ASP A 43 12.45 0.06 7.76
C ASP A 43 11.38 -0.74 8.50
N ASN A 44 10.85 -0.13 9.56
CA ASN A 44 9.66 -0.62 10.24
C ASN A 44 8.42 -0.09 9.51
N VAL A 45 7.40 -0.95 9.33
CA VAL A 45 6.15 -0.60 8.64
C VAL A 45 5.02 -0.52 9.66
N ILE A 46 4.35 0.62 9.69
CA ILE A 46 3.12 0.82 10.45
C ILE A 46 1.95 1.00 9.49
N THR A 47 0.85 0.29 9.76
CA THR A 47 -0.40 0.44 9.02
C THR A 47 -1.36 1.28 9.86
N SER A 48 -1.93 2.33 9.26
CA SER A 48 -2.98 3.13 9.89
C SER A 48 -4.24 2.26 10.08
N ALA A 49 -4.74 2.22 11.31
CA ALA A 49 -5.97 1.48 11.62
C ALA A 49 -7.25 2.21 11.16
N GLU A 50 -7.14 3.48 10.83
CA GLU A 50 -8.28 4.34 10.46
C GLU A 50 -8.68 4.17 8.99
N VAL A 51 -7.74 3.75 8.13
CA VAL A 51 -7.99 3.54 6.70
C VAL A 51 -8.36 2.07 6.46
N SER A 52 -9.59 1.84 6.02
CA SER A 52 -10.11 0.47 5.84
C SER A 52 -11.16 0.40 4.73
N GLY A 53 -10.71 0.36 3.47
CA GLY A 53 -11.57 0.09 2.32
C GLY A 53 -12.66 1.15 2.09
N GLN A 54 -12.31 2.43 2.20
CA GLN A 54 -13.27 3.54 2.01
C GLN A 54 -13.44 3.85 0.53
N GLU A 55 -14.70 3.89 0.07
CA GLU A 55 -15.06 4.26 -1.30
C GLU A 55 -14.78 5.75 -1.52
N LEU A 56 -14.20 6.07 -2.69
CA LEU A 56 -13.94 7.43 -3.14
C LEU A 56 -15.00 7.79 -4.19
N TYR A 57 -15.98 8.57 -3.78
CA TYR A 57 -17.05 9.05 -4.65
C TYR A 57 -16.58 10.22 -5.51
N GLY A 58 -17.12 10.33 -6.73
CA GLY A 58 -16.83 11.46 -7.62
C GLY A 58 -17.57 12.74 -7.20
N PRO A 59 -17.06 13.93 -7.59
CA PRO A 59 -17.67 15.21 -7.21
C PRO A 59 -19.12 15.40 -7.64
N ASN A 60 -19.59 14.61 -8.61
CA ASN A 60 -20.95 14.63 -9.14
C ASN A 60 -21.91 13.68 -8.41
N GLU A 61 -21.45 12.92 -7.41
CA GLU A 61 -22.29 11.98 -6.66
C GLU A 61 -22.86 12.63 -5.39
N GLU A 62 -24.07 12.19 -5.02
CA GLU A 62 -24.76 12.67 -3.81
C GLU A 62 -23.97 12.27 -2.53
N GLU A 63 -23.30 11.13 -2.57
CA GLU A 63 -22.45 10.60 -1.51
C GLU A 63 -21.06 11.25 -1.46
N TYR A 64 -20.76 12.18 -2.37
CA TYR A 64 -19.47 12.86 -2.39
C TYR A 64 -19.23 13.59 -1.07
N ASN A 65 -18.17 13.26 -0.42
CA ASN A 65 -17.79 13.78 0.89
C ASN A 65 -16.47 14.59 0.86
N GLY A 66 -15.97 14.92 -0.34
CA GLY A 66 -14.71 15.64 -0.52
C GLY A 66 -13.50 14.80 -0.20
N GLU A 67 -12.59 15.36 0.56
CA GLU A 67 -11.41 14.64 1.05
C GLU A 67 -11.79 13.70 2.19
N ILE A 68 -11.48 12.41 2.03
CA ILE A 68 -11.59 11.40 3.09
C ILE A 68 -10.37 11.49 3.99
N GLY A 69 -10.58 11.50 5.28
CA GLY A 69 -9.58 11.78 6.31
C GLY A 69 -9.82 13.16 6.95
N PRO A 70 -8.80 13.79 7.55
CA PRO A 70 -7.42 13.32 7.61
C PRO A 70 -7.22 12.13 8.55
N TYR A 71 -6.33 11.21 8.16
CA TYR A 71 -5.90 10.09 8.99
C TYR A 71 -4.42 10.16 9.29
N VAL A 72 -4.04 9.80 10.50
CA VAL A 72 -2.64 9.85 10.95
C VAL A 72 -1.85 8.70 10.32
N ALA A 73 -0.72 9.04 9.69
CA ALA A 73 0.14 8.06 9.03
C ALA A 73 1.02 7.27 10.00
N ASN A 74 1.55 7.93 11.03
CA ASN A 74 2.47 7.32 12.00
C ASN A 74 2.21 7.80 13.43
N PRO A 75 2.43 6.92 14.44
CA PRO A 75 2.13 7.22 15.84
C PRO A 75 2.97 8.36 16.43
N PRO A 76 2.55 8.94 17.57
CA PRO A 76 3.36 9.90 18.31
C PRO A 76 4.75 9.35 18.66
N GLY A 77 5.74 10.23 18.70
CA GLY A 77 7.13 9.87 18.98
C GLY A 77 7.85 9.14 17.85
N THR A 78 7.22 9.04 16.65
CA THR A 78 7.83 8.42 15.49
C THR A 78 7.95 9.41 14.33
N VAL A 79 8.86 9.13 13.39
CA VAL A 79 8.98 9.84 12.14
C VAL A 79 8.88 8.86 10.98
N THR A 80 8.25 9.27 9.89
CA THR A 80 8.25 8.51 8.63
C THR A 80 8.99 9.28 7.56
N ASN A 81 9.57 8.57 6.60
CA ASN A 81 10.20 9.12 5.41
C ASN A 81 9.49 8.68 4.12
N GLN A 82 8.54 7.76 4.23
CA GLN A 82 7.73 7.30 3.10
C GLN A 82 6.33 6.91 3.55
N ILE A 83 5.33 7.38 2.82
CA ILE A 83 3.91 7.04 3.00
C ILE A 83 3.48 6.19 1.80
N GLN A 84 2.79 5.09 2.07
CA GLN A 84 2.23 4.20 1.06
C GLN A 84 0.70 4.25 1.12
N LEU A 85 0.08 4.45 -0.04
CA LEU A 85 -1.37 4.45 -0.19
C LEU A 85 -1.76 3.23 -1.03
N ASP A 86 -2.53 2.32 -0.45
CA ASP A 86 -3.06 1.15 -1.18
C ASP A 86 -4.44 1.48 -1.73
N ILE A 87 -4.54 1.45 -3.03
CA ILE A 87 -5.75 1.74 -3.80
C ILE A 87 -6.24 0.45 -4.47
N VAL A 88 -7.54 0.23 -4.40
CA VAL A 88 -8.19 -0.93 -5.02
C VAL A 88 -9.29 -0.46 -5.95
N LEU A 89 -9.32 -1.02 -7.15
CA LEU A 89 -10.44 -0.95 -8.09
C LEU A 89 -11.09 -2.34 -8.10
N PRO A 90 -12.12 -2.56 -7.29
CA PRO A 90 -12.62 -3.91 -6.99
C PRO A 90 -13.29 -4.59 -8.19
N GLN A 91 -13.78 -3.81 -9.15
CA GLN A 91 -14.44 -4.30 -10.37
C GLN A 91 -13.55 -4.18 -11.62
N GLY A 92 -12.26 -3.81 -11.44
CA GLY A 92 -11.42 -3.37 -12.54
C GLY A 92 -11.70 -1.91 -12.91
N ILE A 93 -11.39 -1.55 -14.17
CA ILE A 93 -11.62 -0.21 -14.71
C ILE A 93 -11.91 -0.31 -16.20
N GLY A 94 -12.96 0.37 -16.68
CA GLY A 94 -13.34 0.37 -18.08
C GLY A 94 -14.80 0.76 -18.28
N ARG A 95 -15.21 0.93 -19.53
CA ARG A 95 -16.60 1.17 -19.89
C ARG A 95 -17.00 0.36 -21.13
N TYR A 96 -18.23 -0.04 -21.22
CA TYR A 96 -18.77 -0.65 -22.43
C TYR A 96 -19.32 0.42 -23.38
N ASP A 97 -18.92 0.33 -24.65
CA ASP A 97 -19.54 1.11 -25.73
C ASP A 97 -20.92 0.54 -26.13
N ASP A 98 -21.59 1.18 -27.11
CA ASP A 98 -22.93 0.75 -27.57
C ASP A 98 -22.93 -0.61 -28.28
N ASN A 99 -21.76 -1.10 -28.69
CA ASN A 99 -21.56 -2.42 -29.29
C ASN A 99 -21.10 -3.48 -28.29
N ALA A 100 -21.15 -3.17 -26.98
CA ALA A 100 -20.70 -4.01 -25.89
C ALA A 100 -19.17 -4.35 -25.93
N ASN A 101 -18.36 -3.53 -26.57
CA ASN A 101 -16.91 -3.64 -26.49
C ASN A 101 -16.40 -2.89 -25.27
N LEU A 102 -15.48 -3.52 -24.53
CA LEU A 102 -14.82 -2.90 -23.39
C LEU A 102 -13.83 -1.83 -23.90
N GLN A 103 -14.04 -0.61 -23.46
CA GLN A 103 -13.24 0.57 -23.78
C GLN A 103 -12.49 1.06 -22.55
N GLU A 104 -11.41 1.77 -22.80
CA GLU A 104 -10.61 2.42 -21.76
C GLU A 104 -11.44 3.50 -21.03
N TYR A 105 -11.23 3.56 -19.70
CA TYR A 105 -11.76 4.58 -18.81
C TYR A 105 -10.64 5.08 -17.88
N SER A 106 -10.81 6.28 -17.31
CA SER A 106 -9.84 6.85 -16.39
C SER A 106 -10.51 7.42 -15.14
N ILE A 107 -9.81 7.33 -14.02
CA ILE A 107 -10.19 7.86 -12.71
C ILE A 107 -9.01 8.63 -12.16
N ASP A 108 -9.26 9.85 -11.71
CA ASP A 108 -8.25 10.72 -11.10
C ASP A 108 -8.46 10.83 -9.60
N ILE A 109 -7.36 10.75 -8.84
CA ILE A 109 -7.34 10.98 -7.40
C ILE A 109 -6.28 12.00 -7.03
N ARG A 110 -6.46 12.64 -5.87
CA ARG A 110 -5.49 13.53 -5.24
C ARG A 110 -5.34 13.18 -3.77
N ALA A 111 -4.12 12.88 -3.36
CA ALA A 111 -3.71 12.76 -1.97
C ALA A 111 -3.03 14.04 -1.52
N GLU A 112 -3.34 14.50 -0.32
CA GLU A 112 -2.71 15.63 0.33
C GLU A 112 -2.22 15.22 1.71
N TYR A 113 -1.19 15.88 2.19
CA TYR A 113 -0.57 15.62 3.49
C TYR A 113 -0.19 16.92 4.18
N ARG A 114 -0.05 16.88 5.48
CA ARG A 114 0.55 17.93 6.27
C ARG A 114 1.32 17.38 7.47
N LEU A 115 2.32 18.13 7.90
CA LEU A 115 3.09 17.83 9.10
C LEU A 115 2.25 18.13 10.35
N ILE A 116 2.34 17.24 11.35
CA ILE A 116 1.68 17.40 12.64
C ILE A 116 2.67 17.12 13.77
N ASP A 117 2.41 17.68 14.95
CA ASP A 117 3.14 17.36 16.17
C ASP A 117 2.63 16.07 16.83
N ASP A 118 3.24 15.67 17.96
CA ASP A 118 2.86 14.48 18.69
C ASP A 118 1.47 14.57 19.35
N MET A 119 0.93 15.76 19.49
CA MET A 119 -0.43 16.01 19.98
C MET A 119 -1.48 16.03 18.86
N GLY A 120 -1.04 15.97 17.60
CA GLY A 120 -1.89 16.03 16.41
C GLY A 120 -2.16 17.45 15.91
N ALA A 121 -1.50 18.48 16.47
CA ALA A 121 -1.66 19.84 15.98
C ALA A 121 -0.88 20.03 14.67
N ALA A 122 -1.50 20.74 13.71
CA ALA A 122 -0.89 21.01 12.41
C ALA A 122 0.33 21.91 12.55
N LEU A 123 1.43 21.50 11.95
CA LEU A 123 2.69 22.25 11.86
C LEU A 123 2.93 22.83 10.45
N SER A 124 2.14 22.42 9.47
CA SER A 124 2.20 22.95 8.11
C SER A 124 0.81 23.06 7.50
N GLU A 125 0.71 23.82 6.42
CA GLU A 125 -0.45 23.80 5.54
C GLU A 125 -0.52 22.48 4.76
N TRP A 126 -1.69 22.20 4.17
CA TRP A 126 -1.88 21.06 3.29
C TRP A 126 -1.07 21.23 2.01
N ALA A 127 -0.37 20.19 1.63
CA ALA A 127 0.39 20.10 0.38
C ALA A 127 -0.02 18.85 -0.39
N VAL A 128 0.09 18.88 -1.70
CA VAL A 128 -0.17 17.71 -2.54
C VAL A 128 0.92 16.66 -2.29
N LEU A 129 0.51 15.49 -1.84
CA LEU A 129 1.37 14.32 -1.69
C LEU A 129 1.52 13.59 -3.02
N ARG A 130 0.39 13.36 -3.70
CA ARG A 130 0.33 12.62 -4.96
C ARG A 130 -0.93 12.98 -5.74
N THR A 131 -0.81 13.11 -7.05
CA THR A 131 -1.92 12.97 -7.99
C THR A 131 -1.70 11.72 -8.82
N GLU A 132 -2.73 10.94 -9.07
CA GLU A 132 -2.63 9.71 -9.84
C GLU A 132 -3.85 9.56 -10.75
N THR A 133 -3.60 9.12 -11.99
CA THR A 133 -4.63 8.73 -12.95
C THR A 133 -4.58 7.23 -13.15
N PHE A 134 -5.64 6.53 -12.73
CA PHE A 134 -5.84 5.11 -13.08
C PHE A 134 -6.51 5.03 -14.42
N LYS A 135 -5.97 4.20 -15.32
CA LYS A 135 -6.44 4.09 -16.68
C LYS A 135 -6.39 2.65 -17.15
N GLY A 136 -7.46 2.18 -17.81
CA GLY A 136 -7.49 0.81 -18.30
C GLY A 136 -8.81 0.40 -18.91
N ALA A 137 -8.81 -0.84 -19.45
CA ALA A 137 -9.94 -1.54 -20.01
C ALA A 137 -9.91 -3.00 -19.51
N THR A 138 -10.24 -3.23 -18.25
CA THR A 138 -10.18 -4.55 -17.62
C THR A 138 -11.28 -4.73 -16.58
N LEU A 139 -11.85 -5.93 -16.51
CA LEU A 139 -12.82 -6.34 -15.48
C LEU A 139 -12.15 -7.04 -14.30
N THR A 140 -10.84 -7.27 -14.40
CA THR A 140 -10.09 -7.89 -13.31
C THR A 140 -9.82 -6.86 -12.22
N PRO A 141 -10.08 -7.16 -10.94
CA PRO A 141 -9.74 -6.29 -9.83
C PRO A 141 -8.29 -5.82 -9.90
N GLN A 142 -8.06 -4.53 -9.71
CA GLN A 142 -6.73 -3.93 -9.73
C GLN A 142 -6.36 -3.47 -8.32
N ARG A 143 -5.10 -3.71 -7.96
CA ARG A 143 -4.50 -3.20 -6.71
C ARG A 143 -3.27 -2.40 -7.07
N ARG A 144 -3.15 -1.21 -6.49
CA ARG A 144 -2.01 -0.30 -6.71
C ARG A 144 -1.53 0.22 -5.37
N THR A 145 -0.23 0.15 -5.14
CA THR A 145 0.43 0.83 -4.02
C THR A 145 1.15 2.05 -4.56
N LEU A 146 0.76 3.22 -4.10
CA LEU A 146 1.41 4.48 -4.42
C LEU A 146 2.45 4.77 -3.34
N LEU A 147 3.71 4.83 -3.74
CA LEU A 147 4.84 5.14 -2.85
C LEU A 147 5.11 6.64 -2.92
N CYS A 148 5.11 7.30 -1.77
CA CYS A 148 5.29 8.75 -1.65
C CYS A 148 6.40 9.03 -0.64
N ASP A 149 7.57 9.45 -1.14
CA ASP A 149 8.67 9.88 -0.28
C ASP A 149 8.36 11.26 0.31
N VAL A 150 8.65 11.43 1.60
CA VAL A 150 8.43 12.66 2.34
C VAL A 150 9.67 12.99 3.19
N ALA A 151 9.81 14.23 3.63
CA ALA A 151 10.80 14.56 4.65
C ALA A 151 10.51 13.78 5.94
N GLN A 152 11.52 13.55 6.79
CA GLN A 152 11.28 12.89 8.07
C GLN A 152 10.33 13.71 8.93
N GLY A 153 9.21 13.09 9.35
CA GLY A 153 8.19 13.77 10.13
C GLY A 153 7.04 12.88 10.53
N ARG A 154 6.12 13.46 11.28
CA ARG A 154 4.82 12.88 11.60
C ARG A 154 3.76 13.55 10.77
N TYR A 155 2.92 12.77 10.10
CA TYR A 155 2.01 13.27 9.10
C TYR A 155 0.58 12.78 9.29
N GLU A 156 -0.35 13.57 8.80
CA GLU A 156 -1.70 13.14 8.48
C GLU A 156 -1.95 13.32 6.98
N VAL A 157 -2.83 12.48 6.44
CA VAL A 157 -3.10 12.36 5.01
C VAL A 157 -4.60 12.36 4.76
N ARG A 158 -5.03 13.01 3.69
CA ARG A 158 -6.39 12.94 3.16
C ARG A 158 -6.36 12.62 1.67
N LEU A 159 -7.42 12.01 1.18
CA LEU A 159 -7.52 11.53 -0.19
C LEU A 159 -8.89 11.83 -0.77
N ALA A 160 -8.93 12.31 -2.01
CA ALA A 160 -10.15 12.56 -2.74
C ALA A 160 -10.07 11.99 -4.16
N ARG A 161 -11.20 11.56 -4.70
CA ARG A 161 -11.41 11.40 -6.13
C ARG A 161 -11.68 12.78 -6.71
N THR A 162 -11.00 13.11 -7.81
CA THR A 162 -11.11 14.42 -8.48
C THR A 162 -11.84 14.36 -9.82
N SER A 163 -11.98 13.17 -10.40
CA SER A 163 -12.82 12.93 -11.57
C SER A 163 -14.25 12.58 -11.18
N ASP A 164 -15.21 12.97 -11.99
CA ASP A 164 -16.60 12.58 -11.85
C ASP A 164 -16.77 11.05 -11.91
N SER A 165 -17.74 10.53 -11.17
CA SER A 165 -18.19 9.15 -11.29
C SER A 165 -19.09 8.98 -12.48
N ALA A 166 -19.07 7.80 -13.10
CA ALA A 166 -19.94 7.48 -14.21
C ALA A 166 -21.40 7.33 -13.74
N VAL A 167 -22.30 8.05 -14.38
CA VAL A 167 -23.74 8.02 -14.07
C VAL A 167 -24.50 6.87 -14.75
N ASN A 168 -23.79 5.88 -15.29
CA ASN A 168 -24.39 4.77 -16.03
C ASN A 168 -23.84 3.41 -15.59
N GLY A 169 -24.68 2.38 -15.66
CA GLY A 169 -24.30 1.01 -15.24
C GLY A 169 -23.37 0.26 -16.21
N ARG A 170 -22.78 0.93 -17.20
CA ARG A 170 -21.87 0.33 -18.19
C ARG A 170 -20.40 0.61 -17.89
N THR A 171 -20.13 1.36 -16.84
CA THR A 171 -18.77 1.78 -16.46
C THR A 171 -18.38 1.15 -15.14
N MET A 172 -17.19 0.56 -15.08
CA MET A 172 -16.55 0.07 -13.88
C MET A 172 -15.56 1.13 -13.43
N ASP A 173 -15.94 1.90 -12.42
CA ASP A 173 -15.15 3.02 -11.90
C ASP A 173 -15.19 3.16 -10.37
N SER A 174 -15.59 2.09 -9.67
CA SER A 174 -15.46 2.01 -8.22
C SER A 174 -13.98 2.01 -7.85
N ILE A 175 -13.63 2.86 -6.89
CA ILE A 175 -12.26 3.01 -6.39
C ILE A 175 -12.26 3.19 -4.88
N GLN A 176 -11.38 2.50 -4.18
CA GLN A 176 -11.32 2.46 -2.71
C GLN A 176 -9.93 2.77 -2.19
N TRP A 177 -9.86 3.56 -1.13
CA TRP A 177 -8.67 3.69 -0.30
C TRP A 177 -8.61 2.52 0.68
N GLN A 178 -7.82 1.51 0.35
CA GLN A 178 -7.81 0.23 1.07
C GLN A 178 -7.00 0.28 2.35
N ALA A 179 -5.82 0.91 2.31
CA ALA A 179 -4.94 1.04 3.47
C ALA A 179 -3.95 2.19 3.28
N MET A 180 -3.40 2.66 4.39
CA MET A 180 -2.26 3.55 4.44
C MET A 180 -1.18 2.96 5.33
N ARG A 181 0.07 3.00 4.86
CA ARG A 181 1.24 2.56 5.62
C ARG A 181 2.27 3.67 5.69
N ALA A 182 3.00 3.70 6.79
CA ALA A 182 4.15 4.58 6.98
C ALA A 182 5.41 3.72 7.17
N MET A 183 6.48 4.08 6.45
CA MET A 183 7.81 3.48 6.62
C MET A 183 8.57 4.30 7.65
N LEU A 184 8.87 3.68 8.78
CA LEU A 184 9.65 4.33 9.85
C LEU A 184 11.13 4.02 9.63
N PRO A 185 12.01 5.02 9.48
CA PRO A 185 13.42 4.77 9.31
C PRO A 185 14.00 4.10 10.58
N GLY A 186 14.79 3.07 10.37
CA GLY A 186 15.44 2.32 11.44
C GLY A 186 15.13 0.83 11.39
N SER A 187 16.13 0.02 11.67
CA SER A 187 16.00 -1.43 11.67
C SER A 187 15.34 -1.93 12.96
N LEU A 188 14.48 -2.94 12.83
CA LEU A 188 13.93 -3.66 13.97
C LEU A 188 14.99 -4.59 14.57
N SER A 189 15.04 -4.64 15.90
CA SER A 189 15.78 -5.69 16.62
C SER A 189 14.86 -6.34 17.65
N TYR A 190 14.98 -7.65 17.76
CA TYR A 190 14.16 -8.44 18.70
C TYR A 190 15.05 -9.07 19.77
N GLY A 191 14.55 -9.18 21.00
CA GLY A 191 15.21 -9.89 22.10
C GLY A 191 15.28 -11.41 21.91
N VAL A 192 14.80 -11.93 20.80
CA VAL A 192 14.77 -13.34 20.40
C VAL A 192 15.37 -13.50 19.00
N SER A 193 15.89 -14.69 18.71
CA SER A 193 16.30 -15.00 17.34
C SER A 193 15.08 -15.02 16.42
N ALA A 194 15.21 -14.43 15.24
CA ALA A 194 14.15 -14.31 14.25
C ALA A 194 14.62 -14.78 12.86
N VAL A 195 13.66 -15.09 12.01
CA VAL A 195 13.88 -15.31 10.58
C VAL A 195 13.08 -14.26 9.81
N ALA A 196 13.77 -13.44 9.03
CA ALA A 196 13.15 -12.51 8.11
C ALA A 196 13.07 -13.15 6.72
N ILE A 197 11.89 -13.11 6.09
CA ILE A 197 11.66 -13.68 4.76
C ILE A 197 11.02 -12.60 3.89
N LYS A 198 11.65 -12.29 2.76
CA LYS A 198 11.12 -11.37 1.75
C LYS A 198 10.78 -12.15 0.48
N ILE A 199 9.53 -12.06 0.09
CA ILE A 199 9.01 -12.75 -1.09
C ILE A 199 8.47 -11.72 -2.06
N ARG A 200 8.92 -11.79 -3.31
CA ARG A 200 8.32 -11.04 -4.40
C ARG A 200 7.44 -11.99 -5.22
N ALA A 201 6.14 -11.72 -5.24
CA ALA A 201 5.20 -12.50 -6.04
C ALA A 201 5.57 -12.43 -7.53
N THR A 202 5.61 -13.59 -8.16
CA THR A 202 5.84 -13.78 -9.60
C THR A 202 4.81 -14.77 -10.12
N ASN A 203 4.73 -14.95 -11.44
CA ASN A 203 3.83 -15.91 -12.06
C ASN A 203 4.10 -17.38 -11.65
N THR A 204 5.21 -17.64 -10.96
CA THR A 204 5.60 -18.97 -10.44
C THR A 204 5.19 -19.19 -8.98
N LEU A 205 4.75 -18.15 -8.29
CA LEU A 205 4.23 -18.18 -6.91
C LEU A 205 2.73 -17.82 -6.93
N SER A 206 1.92 -18.68 -7.52
CA SER A 206 0.44 -18.55 -7.52
C SER A 206 -0.18 -19.44 -6.44
#